data_d56e01854f05f68339b49a680cc12e95
#
_entry.id   d56e01854f05f68339b49a680cc12e95
#
_cell.length_a   1.000
_cell.length_b   1.000
_cell.length_c   1.000
_cell.angle_alpha   90.00
_cell.angle_beta   90.00
_cell.angle_gamma   90.00
#
_symmetry.space_group_name_H-M   'P 1'
#
loop_
_entity.id
_entity.type
_entity.pdbx_description
1 polymer ?
#
loop_
_entity_poly.entity_id
_entity_poly.type
_entity_poly.pdbx_seq_one_letter_code
_entity_poly.pdbx_strand_id
1 'polypeptide(L)'
;MFACSSSQTAPAFAANPPCFCHSPLFVRLNSALTRKVLLQPILAASGSSKGAQAIGSKKVTAPVATSVPGAPVVFTNVRIFDGKSDKLHTGLRVRVEGEMIKAIEPAEHPAITGAVTIDGRGRTLMPGLIDAHWHAMFATVPLSVLLTADVGYINHIAAAEAERTLMRGFTSVRDMAGPSFGLKRAIDEGVIRGPRIWPSGAMISQTSGHGDFRFTYEIPAARNAPLSRLDAIGCGSIADGVDEVLRRAREQLMLGASQLKLAAGGGTASNYDPLDSSQYTEAEFRAAVDAAENWGTYVAVHAYTPRAIRMAIKAGVRSIEHGQLMDEATAELIGEKDVWLSTQPFLNDEDAARLPEGSPNWAKFLQMTQGTDIAYGFAIKHKLKTAWGTDTLFDQKLAARQGAQLAKMRRWYPPAEVLKMATRINGDLLAMSGPRNPYPGRLGVIEVGALADLLLVDGDPIANLDLVADPHKNFLVIMKGGQVFKNALV
;
A
#
# COMPACT_ATOMS: atom_id res chain seq x y z
N MET A 1 -11.83 78.13 -9.62
CA MET A 1 -13.25 78.39 -9.90
C MET A 1 -13.81 77.19 -10.58
N PHE A 2 -14.99 76.86 -10.18
CA PHE A 2 -15.93 75.76 -10.54
C PHE A 2 -15.81 74.51 -9.75
N ALA A 3 -16.63 74.45 -8.71
CA ALA A 3 -17.12 73.26 -8.06
C ALA A 3 -18.22 72.63 -8.96
N CYS A 4 -18.26 71.35 -9.02
CA CYS A 4 -19.51 70.65 -9.35
C CYS A 4 -19.59 69.35 -8.52
N SER A 5 -20.53 69.39 -7.60
CA SER A 5 -21.00 68.27 -6.80
C SER A 5 -21.93 67.40 -7.63
N SER A 6 -21.78 66.08 -7.62
CA SER A 6 -22.89 65.19 -7.86
C SER A 6 -22.71 63.89 -7.06
N SER A 7 -23.53 63.77 -6.06
CA SER A 7 -23.81 62.53 -5.30
C SER A 7 -24.37 61.48 -6.24
N GLN A 8 -23.71 60.34 -6.37
CA GLN A 8 -24.39 59.12 -6.83
C GLN A 8 -24.24 58.04 -5.77
N THR A 9 -25.39 57.70 -5.20
CA THR A 9 -25.60 56.56 -4.32
C THR A 9 -25.30 55.28 -5.06
N ALA A 10 -24.39 54.48 -4.50
CA ALA A 10 -24.14 53.14 -4.98
C ALA A 10 -25.34 52.22 -4.71
N PRO A 11 -25.72 51.31 -5.64
CA PRO A 11 -26.79 50.36 -5.37
C PRO A 11 -26.31 49.28 -4.37
N ALA A 12 -27.21 48.96 -3.44
CA ALA A 12 -27.02 47.92 -2.47
C ALA A 12 -26.74 46.58 -3.15
N PHE A 13 -25.64 45.92 -2.78
CA PHE A 13 -25.36 44.53 -3.17
C PHE A 13 -26.50 43.65 -2.66
N ALA A 14 -27.24 43.06 -3.57
CA ALA A 14 -28.18 41.98 -3.26
C ALA A 14 -27.40 40.81 -2.68
N ALA A 15 -27.79 40.35 -1.50
CA ALA A 15 -27.24 39.16 -0.85
C ALA A 15 -27.37 37.97 -1.80
N ASN A 16 -26.23 37.30 -2.12
CA ASN A 16 -26.25 36.05 -2.84
C ASN A 16 -27.15 35.04 -2.13
N PRO A 17 -28.03 34.31 -2.86
CA PRO A 17 -28.83 33.26 -2.24
C PRO A 17 -27.91 32.18 -1.64
N PRO A 18 -28.26 31.60 -0.47
CA PRO A 18 -27.43 30.56 0.14
C PRO A 18 -27.30 29.37 -0.80
N CYS A 19 -26.07 28.82 -0.91
CA CYS A 19 -25.79 27.68 -1.74
C CYS A 19 -26.76 26.54 -1.44
N PHE A 20 -27.39 25.97 -2.46
CA PHE A 20 -28.39 24.92 -2.35
C PHE A 20 -27.90 23.69 -1.54
N CYS A 21 -26.60 23.43 -1.53
CA CYS A 21 -25.97 22.36 -0.75
C CYS A 21 -26.10 22.50 0.80
N HIS A 22 -26.39 23.70 1.30
CA HIS A 22 -26.60 23.97 2.74
C HIS A 22 -28.09 24.14 3.10
N SER A 23 -29.04 23.90 2.18
CA SER A 23 -30.44 23.98 2.49
C SER A 23 -30.87 22.83 3.40
N PRO A 24 -31.76 23.08 4.41
CA PRO A 24 -32.29 22.02 5.28
C PRO A 24 -33.00 20.90 4.52
N LEU A 25 -33.49 21.19 3.31
CA LEU A 25 -34.11 20.23 2.41
C LEU A 25 -33.10 19.27 1.81
N PHE A 26 -31.94 19.77 1.38
CA PHE A 26 -30.84 18.96 0.80
C PHE A 26 -30.22 18.03 1.85
N VAL A 27 -30.03 18.53 3.07
CA VAL A 27 -29.51 17.73 4.19
C VAL A 27 -30.49 16.61 4.58
N ARG A 28 -31.81 16.91 4.60
CA ARG A 28 -32.85 15.90 4.88
C ARG A 28 -33.01 14.87 3.76
N LEU A 29 -32.90 15.26 2.50
CA LEU A 29 -32.93 14.34 1.34
C LEU A 29 -31.72 13.40 1.34
N ASN A 30 -30.54 13.92 1.63
CA ASN A 30 -29.32 13.11 1.69
C ASN A 30 -29.35 12.10 2.85
N SER A 31 -29.83 12.52 4.04
CA SER A 31 -29.99 11.62 5.19
C SER A 31 -31.08 10.56 4.98
N ALA A 32 -32.17 10.88 4.27
CA ALA A 32 -33.23 9.93 3.93
C ALA A 32 -32.81 8.91 2.85
N LEU A 33 -32.00 9.34 1.86
CA LEU A 33 -31.40 8.46 0.85
C LEU A 33 -30.38 7.51 1.46
N THR A 34 -29.52 8.00 2.35
CA THR A 34 -28.52 7.17 3.03
C THR A 34 -29.16 6.09 3.92
N ARG A 35 -30.26 6.42 4.60
CA ARG A 35 -31.01 5.43 5.41
C ARG A 35 -31.78 4.39 4.59
N LYS A 36 -32.25 4.71 3.39
CA LYS A 36 -32.99 3.76 2.54
C LYS A 36 -32.08 2.80 1.77
N VAL A 37 -30.86 3.18 1.43
CA VAL A 37 -29.93 2.34 0.69
C VAL A 37 -29.25 1.30 1.60
N LEU A 38 -29.16 1.57 2.92
CA LEU A 38 -28.45 0.69 3.86
C LEU A 38 -29.30 -0.40 4.55
N LEU A 39 -30.61 -0.50 4.28
CA LEU A 39 -31.52 -1.37 5.05
C LEU A 39 -32.48 -2.23 4.22
N GLN A 40 -32.18 -2.58 2.98
CA GLN A 40 -32.99 -3.60 2.28
C GLN A 40 -32.15 -4.82 1.89
N PRO A 41 -32.43 -6.02 2.44
CA PRO A 41 -31.93 -7.26 1.89
C PRO A 41 -32.64 -7.53 0.54
N ILE A 42 -31.86 -7.84 -0.50
CA ILE A 42 -32.39 -8.25 -1.80
C ILE A 42 -33.06 -9.62 -1.62
N LEU A 43 -34.36 -9.64 -1.53
CA LEU A 43 -35.16 -10.88 -1.63
C LEU A 43 -35.21 -11.30 -3.10
N ALA A 44 -34.65 -12.49 -3.38
CA ALA A 44 -34.67 -13.13 -4.68
C ALA A 44 -36.11 -13.48 -5.06
N ALA A 45 -36.60 -12.95 -6.18
CA ALA A 45 -37.83 -13.39 -6.83
C ALA A 45 -37.52 -14.65 -7.65
N SER A 46 -38.15 -15.76 -7.29
CA SER A 46 -38.16 -16.99 -8.06
C SER A 46 -39.18 -16.89 -9.20
N GLY A 47 -38.69 -16.87 -10.44
CA GLY A 47 -39.52 -17.00 -11.64
C GLY A 47 -38.91 -18.03 -12.57
N SER A 48 -39.64 -19.13 -12.79
CA SER A 48 -39.24 -20.22 -13.67
C SER A 48 -39.37 -19.85 -15.15
N SER A 49 -38.32 -20.04 -15.95
CA SER A 49 -38.45 -20.29 -17.39
C SER A 49 -37.39 -21.32 -17.86
N LYS A 50 -37.88 -22.30 -18.59
CA LYS A 50 -37.13 -23.43 -19.14
C LYS A 50 -36.28 -22.98 -20.35
N GLY A 51 -35.06 -23.49 -20.41
CA GLY A 51 -34.34 -23.79 -21.66
C GLY A 51 -33.25 -22.84 -22.07
N ALA A 52 -32.01 -23.06 -21.63
CA ALA A 52 -30.78 -22.82 -22.37
C ALA A 52 -29.68 -23.74 -21.85
N GLN A 53 -28.94 -24.36 -22.76
CA GLN A 53 -27.89 -25.33 -22.49
C GLN A 53 -26.73 -24.71 -21.72
N ALA A 54 -26.28 -25.42 -20.68
CA ALA A 54 -25.21 -25.02 -19.76
C ALA A 54 -23.83 -25.13 -20.42
N ILE A 55 -23.15 -23.99 -20.54
CA ILE A 55 -21.69 -23.91 -20.63
C ILE A 55 -21.18 -24.06 -19.19
N GLY A 56 -20.32 -25.05 -18.96
CA GLY A 56 -19.87 -25.42 -17.61
C GLY A 56 -19.25 -24.28 -16.81
N SER A 57 -20.00 -23.73 -15.89
CA SER A 57 -19.51 -22.83 -14.85
C SER A 57 -18.88 -23.67 -13.74
N LYS A 58 -17.57 -23.51 -13.54
CA LYS A 58 -16.94 -23.93 -12.27
C LYS A 58 -17.69 -23.22 -11.15
N LYS A 59 -18.30 -24.00 -10.26
CA LYS A 59 -18.95 -23.49 -9.05
C LYS A 59 -17.95 -22.62 -8.28
N VAL A 60 -18.21 -21.31 -8.27
CA VAL A 60 -17.65 -20.42 -7.25
C VAL A 60 -18.37 -20.80 -5.97
N THR A 61 -17.70 -21.54 -5.10
CA THR A 61 -18.21 -21.84 -3.76
C THR A 61 -18.27 -20.54 -2.99
N ALA A 62 -19.46 -20.16 -2.57
CA ALA A 62 -19.66 -19.04 -1.64
C ALA A 62 -18.79 -19.28 -0.37
N PRO A 63 -18.21 -18.24 0.23
CA PRO A 63 -17.42 -18.39 1.44
C PRO A 63 -18.31 -18.97 2.54
N VAL A 64 -17.85 -20.07 3.15
CA VAL A 64 -18.46 -20.63 4.36
C VAL A 64 -18.27 -19.57 5.44
N ALA A 65 -19.38 -18.95 5.88
CA ALA A 65 -19.38 -18.07 7.04
C ALA A 65 -19.09 -18.94 8.28
N THR A 66 -17.82 -19.02 8.67
CA THR A 66 -17.37 -19.78 9.86
C THR A 66 -17.22 -18.88 11.10
N SER A 67 -17.68 -17.64 11.06
CA SER A 67 -17.68 -16.76 12.22
C SER A 67 -19.10 -16.29 12.52
N VAL A 68 -19.57 -16.61 13.72
CA VAL A 68 -20.70 -15.89 14.32
C VAL A 68 -20.22 -14.47 14.59
N PRO A 69 -20.86 -13.41 14.08
CA PRO A 69 -20.43 -12.06 14.34
C PRO A 69 -20.29 -11.81 15.85
N GLY A 70 -19.09 -11.38 16.30
CA GLY A 70 -18.82 -11.10 17.72
C GLY A 70 -18.38 -12.28 18.57
N ALA A 71 -18.41 -13.54 18.07
CA ALA A 71 -17.88 -14.67 18.82
C ALA A 71 -16.33 -14.64 18.87
N PRO A 72 -15.70 -14.94 20.03
CA PRO A 72 -14.27 -15.11 20.11
C PRO A 72 -13.76 -16.19 19.15
N VAL A 73 -12.59 -16.00 18.56
CA VAL A 73 -11.89 -17.04 17.78
C VAL A 73 -10.68 -17.49 18.56
N VAL A 74 -10.49 -18.83 18.69
CA VAL A 74 -9.35 -19.40 19.42
C VAL A 74 -8.58 -20.33 18.50
N PHE A 75 -7.31 -19.98 18.26
CA PHE A 75 -6.37 -20.87 17.56
C PHE A 75 -5.71 -21.80 18.58
N THR A 76 -5.92 -23.11 18.41
CA THR A 76 -5.36 -24.17 19.26
C THR A 76 -4.42 -25.06 18.48
N ASN A 77 -3.57 -25.85 19.16
CA ASN A 77 -2.60 -26.76 18.53
C ASN A 77 -1.76 -26.08 17.45
N VAL A 78 -1.22 -24.88 17.75
CA VAL A 78 -0.39 -24.08 16.85
C VAL A 78 1.03 -23.93 17.41
N ARG A 79 1.99 -23.84 16.50
CA ARG A 79 3.30 -23.22 16.76
C ARG A 79 3.18 -21.76 16.37
N ILE A 80 3.75 -20.87 17.16
CA ILE A 80 3.55 -19.43 16.96
C ILE A 80 4.87 -18.78 16.54
N PHE A 81 4.90 -18.18 15.34
CA PHE A 81 5.88 -17.15 14.98
C PHE A 81 5.31 -15.79 15.40
N ASP A 82 5.92 -15.16 16.38
CA ASP A 82 5.40 -13.93 17.01
C ASP A 82 5.77 -12.63 16.27
N GLY A 83 6.57 -12.72 15.20
CA GLY A 83 7.11 -11.57 14.46
C GLY A 83 8.36 -10.94 15.13
N LYS A 84 8.83 -11.47 16.24
CA LYS A 84 9.97 -10.94 17.03
C LYS A 84 11.09 -11.96 17.20
N SER A 85 10.72 -13.20 17.53
CA SER A 85 11.65 -14.29 17.84
C SER A 85 12.17 -14.97 16.59
N ASP A 86 13.36 -15.59 16.68
CA ASP A 86 13.92 -16.44 15.63
C ASP A 86 13.42 -17.89 15.72
N LYS A 87 12.56 -18.17 16.69
CA LYS A 87 12.05 -19.52 16.99
C LYS A 87 10.54 -19.50 17.14
N LEU A 88 9.93 -20.65 16.86
CA LEU A 88 8.51 -20.85 17.10
C LEU A 88 8.24 -21.13 18.58
N HIS A 89 7.23 -20.48 19.15
CA HIS A 89 6.71 -20.78 20.46
C HIS A 89 5.70 -21.94 20.38
N THR A 90 5.71 -22.82 21.36
CA THR A 90 4.81 -23.99 21.48
C THR A 90 4.10 -23.99 22.83
N GLY A 91 3.07 -24.85 22.97
CA GLY A 91 2.33 -24.95 24.24
C GLY A 91 1.41 -23.77 24.54
N LEU A 92 1.10 -22.97 23.51
CA LEU A 92 0.26 -21.78 23.63
C LEU A 92 -0.93 -21.85 22.67
N ARG A 93 -2.00 -21.10 23.01
CA ARG A 93 -3.13 -20.79 22.14
C ARG A 93 -3.33 -19.29 22.04
N VAL A 94 -3.95 -18.83 20.94
CA VAL A 94 -4.19 -17.42 20.69
C VAL A 94 -5.69 -17.16 20.62
N ARG A 95 -6.19 -16.23 21.43
CA ARG A 95 -7.57 -15.79 21.46
C ARG A 95 -7.74 -14.42 20.82
N VAL A 96 -8.68 -14.32 19.90
CA VAL A 96 -9.06 -13.10 19.18
C VAL A 96 -10.48 -12.73 19.57
N GLU A 97 -10.69 -11.44 19.90
CA GLU A 97 -11.99 -10.86 20.15
C GLU A 97 -12.12 -9.54 19.39
N GLY A 98 -13.17 -9.39 18.60
CA GLY A 98 -13.28 -8.27 17.67
C GLY A 98 -12.07 -8.26 16.72
N GLU A 99 -11.43 -7.11 16.58
CA GLU A 99 -10.27 -6.94 15.69
C GLU A 99 -8.91 -7.23 16.36
N MET A 100 -8.89 -7.62 17.64
CA MET A 100 -7.67 -7.62 18.44
C MET A 100 -7.31 -9.01 18.96
N ILE A 101 -6.00 -9.28 19.10
CA ILE A 101 -5.50 -10.40 19.88
C ILE A 101 -5.76 -10.08 21.35
N LYS A 102 -6.64 -10.84 21.99
CA LYS A 102 -7.08 -10.58 23.36
C LYS A 102 -6.24 -11.30 24.40
N ALA A 103 -5.75 -12.50 24.07
CA ALA A 103 -4.94 -13.27 24.98
C ALA A 103 -4.03 -14.26 24.24
N ILE A 104 -2.89 -14.56 24.83
CA ILE A 104 -2.00 -15.66 24.50
C ILE A 104 -1.88 -16.47 25.78
N GLU A 105 -2.41 -17.69 25.79
CA GLU A 105 -2.64 -18.50 26.99
C GLU A 105 -2.01 -19.89 26.84
N PRO A 106 -1.72 -20.61 27.94
CA PRO A 106 -1.34 -22.01 27.86
C PRO A 106 -2.35 -22.83 27.07
N ALA A 107 -1.88 -23.81 26.28
CA ALA A 107 -2.72 -24.61 25.39
C ALA A 107 -3.80 -25.41 26.15
N GLU A 108 -3.52 -25.84 27.38
CA GLU A 108 -4.40 -26.61 28.28
C GLU A 108 -5.48 -25.77 28.97
N HIS A 109 -5.50 -24.46 28.77
CA HIS A 109 -6.52 -23.59 29.37
C HIS A 109 -7.96 -24.06 28.98
N PRO A 110 -8.95 -23.97 29.88
CA PRO A 110 -10.30 -24.43 29.62
C PRO A 110 -10.92 -23.85 28.35
N ALA A 111 -11.77 -24.61 27.69
CA ALA A 111 -12.50 -24.16 26.51
C ALA A 111 -13.35 -22.90 26.82
N ILE A 112 -13.45 -22.00 25.87
CA ILE A 112 -14.21 -20.75 26.01
C ILE A 112 -15.61 -20.97 25.41
N THR A 113 -16.63 -20.86 26.24
CA THR A 113 -18.01 -21.02 25.80
C THR A 113 -18.37 -20.03 24.69
N GLY A 114 -18.93 -20.53 23.60
CA GLY A 114 -19.34 -19.71 22.46
C GLY A 114 -18.21 -19.28 21.52
N ALA A 115 -16.96 -19.69 21.79
CA ALA A 115 -15.85 -19.40 20.88
C ALA A 115 -15.83 -20.34 19.66
N VAL A 116 -15.42 -19.79 18.51
CA VAL A 116 -15.06 -20.58 17.33
C VAL A 116 -13.63 -21.06 17.49
N THR A 117 -13.43 -22.38 17.56
CA THR A 117 -12.10 -22.96 17.68
C THR A 117 -11.54 -23.34 16.30
N ILE A 118 -10.34 -22.88 16.00
CA ILE A 118 -9.55 -23.25 14.82
C ILE A 118 -8.38 -24.13 15.32
N ASP A 119 -8.48 -25.44 15.08
CA ASP A 119 -7.41 -26.40 15.40
C ASP A 119 -6.31 -26.33 14.33
N GLY A 120 -5.15 -25.81 14.69
CA GLY A 120 -4.00 -25.70 13.78
C GLY A 120 -3.31 -27.03 13.48
N ARG A 121 -3.59 -28.11 14.21
CA ARG A 121 -2.99 -29.44 14.00
C ARG A 121 -1.46 -29.39 13.89
N GLY A 122 -0.81 -28.62 14.76
CA GLY A 122 0.65 -28.48 14.80
C GLY A 122 1.25 -27.53 13.74
N ARG A 123 0.42 -26.79 13.00
CA ARG A 123 0.83 -25.80 11.99
C ARG A 123 1.32 -24.50 12.61
N THR A 124 1.91 -23.64 11.80
CA THR A 124 2.43 -22.36 12.28
C THR A 124 1.41 -21.24 12.12
N LEU A 125 1.05 -20.61 13.23
CA LEU A 125 0.32 -19.33 13.26
C LEU A 125 1.35 -18.20 13.24
N MET A 126 1.19 -17.26 12.30
CA MET A 126 2.08 -16.10 12.14
C MET A 126 1.27 -14.82 11.87
N PRO A 127 1.86 -13.63 12.05
CA PRO A 127 1.22 -12.39 11.64
C PRO A 127 0.96 -12.38 10.13
N GLY A 128 -0.07 -11.64 9.70
CA GLY A 128 -0.30 -11.32 8.31
C GLY A 128 0.89 -10.59 7.70
N LEU A 129 1.18 -10.91 6.42
CA LEU A 129 2.27 -10.29 5.69
C LEU A 129 1.95 -8.83 5.35
N ILE A 130 2.99 -8.01 5.31
CA ILE A 130 2.93 -6.59 4.97
C ILE A 130 3.88 -6.33 3.82
N ASP A 131 3.38 -5.74 2.73
CA ASP A 131 4.21 -5.23 1.62
C ASP A 131 4.38 -3.72 1.81
N ALA A 132 5.61 -3.26 2.08
CA ALA A 132 5.88 -1.86 2.39
C ALA A 132 6.14 -0.99 1.14
N HIS A 133 6.09 -1.57 -0.05
CA HIS A 133 6.17 -0.83 -1.32
C HIS A 133 5.30 -1.52 -2.38
N TRP A 134 4.01 -1.21 -2.35
CA TRP A 134 3.00 -1.74 -3.24
C TRP A 134 2.36 -0.63 -4.05
N HIS A 135 1.75 -0.96 -5.17
CA HIS A 135 0.98 -0.04 -5.99
C HIS A 135 -0.44 -0.58 -6.17
N ALA A 136 -1.31 -0.29 -5.19
CA ALA A 136 -2.65 -0.88 -5.09
C ALA A 136 -3.53 -0.66 -6.33
N MET A 137 -3.34 0.47 -7.03
CA MET A 137 -4.07 0.79 -8.26
C MET A 137 -3.38 0.30 -9.53
N PHE A 138 -2.07 -0.02 -9.48
CA PHE A 138 -1.27 -0.21 -10.69
C PHE A 138 -0.64 -1.59 -10.82
N ALA A 139 -0.59 -2.39 -9.76
CA ALA A 139 0.15 -3.64 -9.74
C ALA A 139 -0.16 -4.55 -10.94
N THR A 140 -1.42 -4.61 -11.36
CA THR A 140 -1.88 -5.48 -12.45
C THR A 140 -2.48 -4.74 -13.65
N VAL A 141 -2.49 -3.42 -13.64
CA VAL A 141 -3.01 -2.60 -14.75
C VAL A 141 -1.87 -2.30 -15.71
N PRO A 142 -1.88 -2.82 -16.95
CA PRO A 142 -0.85 -2.47 -17.93
C PRO A 142 -0.77 -0.96 -18.15
N LEU A 143 0.44 -0.42 -18.32
CA LEU A 143 0.64 1.03 -18.48
C LEU A 143 -0.18 1.61 -19.64
N SER A 144 -0.30 0.90 -20.76
CA SER A 144 -1.13 1.32 -21.91
C SER A 144 -2.61 1.44 -21.52
N VAL A 145 -3.12 0.54 -20.67
CA VAL A 145 -4.51 0.59 -20.16
C VAL A 145 -4.67 1.78 -19.22
N LEU A 146 -3.71 2.02 -18.32
CA LEU A 146 -3.71 3.18 -17.42
C LEU A 146 -3.80 4.51 -18.18
N LEU A 147 -3.07 4.62 -19.29
CA LEU A 147 -3.03 5.81 -20.12
C LEU A 147 -4.29 6.05 -20.99
N THR A 148 -5.05 5.00 -21.34
CA THR A 148 -6.09 5.10 -22.37
C THR A 148 -7.48 4.63 -21.96
N ALA A 149 -7.61 3.75 -20.96
CA ALA A 149 -8.88 3.15 -20.61
C ALA A 149 -9.77 4.06 -19.75
N ASP A 150 -11.03 3.70 -19.65
CA ASP A 150 -11.97 4.29 -18.70
C ASP A 150 -11.51 4.09 -17.25
N VAL A 151 -11.67 5.12 -16.41
CA VAL A 151 -11.23 5.10 -15.00
C VAL A 151 -12.00 4.04 -14.20
N GLY A 152 -13.29 3.83 -14.49
CA GLY A 152 -14.08 2.78 -13.86
C GLY A 152 -13.50 1.39 -14.13
N TYR A 153 -13.02 1.13 -15.34
CA TYR A 153 -12.36 -0.14 -15.68
C TYR A 153 -11.08 -0.35 -14.87
N ILE A 154 -10.24 0.68 -14.74
CA ILE A 154 -9.02 0.64 -13.92
C ILE A 154 -9.36 0.30 -12.45
N ASN A 155 -10.40 0.95 -11.89
CA ASN A 155 -10.86 0.71 -10.53
C ASN A 155 -11.35 -0.74 -10.32
N HIS A 156 -12.04 -1.33 -11.31
CA HIS A 156 -12.47 -2.73 -11.22
C HIS A 156 -11.30 -3.71 -11.23
N ILE A 157 -10.26 -3.46 -12.05
CA ILE A 157 -9.04 -4.28 -12.03
C ILE A 157 -8.36 -4.18 -10.65
N ALA A 158 -8.21 -2.96 -10.13
CA ALA A 158 -7.60 -2.73 -8.82
C ALA A 158 -8.39 -3.39 -7.67
N ALA A 159 -9.72 -3.34 -7.70
CA ALA A 159 -10.59 -4.00 -6.73
C ALA A 159 -10.41 -5.53 -6.76
N ALA A 160 -10.36 -6.13 -7.95
CA ALA A 160 -10.11 -7.56 -8.09
C ALA A 160 -8.69 -7.96 -7.61
N GLU A 161 -7.70 -7.09 -7.80
CA GLU A 161 -6.33 -7.33 -7.32
C GLU A 161 -6.22 -7.17 -5.82
N ALA A 162 -6.98 -6.26 -5.21
CA ALA A 162 -7.01 -6.10 -3.76
C ALA A 162 -7.44 -7.40 -3.05
N GLU A 163 -8.47 -8.10 -3.55
CA GLU A 163 -8.86 -9.42 -3.02
C GLU A 163 -7.75 -10.45 -3.22
N ARG A 164 -7.12 -10.51 -4.41
CA ARG A 164 -6.00 -11.43 -4.68
C ARG A 164 -4.82 -11.16 -3.76
N THR A 165 -4.50 -9.89 -3.48
CA THR A 165 -3.44 -9.49 -2.55
C THR A 165 -3.71 -10.04 -1.15
N LEU A 166 -4.94 -9.88 -0.63
CA LEU A 166 -5.35 -10.45 0.66
C LEU A 166 -5.25 -11.98 0.65
N MET A 167 -5.69 -12.64 -0.44
CA MET A 167 -5.64 -14.11 -0.56
C MET A 167 -4.21 -14.66 -0.70
N ARG A 168 -3.22 -13.83 -1.04
CA ARG A 168 -1.79 -14.16 -0.94
C ARG A 168 -1.21 -13.98 0.47
N GLY A 169 -2.06 -13.61 1.46
CA GLY A 169 -1.66 -13.44 2.86
C GLY A 169 -1.12 -12.05 3.20
N PHE A 170 -1.10 -11.12 2.24
CA PHE A 170 -0.74 -9.73 2.51
C PHE A 170 -1.97 -9.01 3.08
N THR A 171 -2.03 -8.92 4.40
CA THR A 171 -3.15 -8.28 5.11
C THR A 171 -3.04 -6.76 5.13
N SER A 172 -1.85 -6.23 4.88
CA SER A 172 -1.55 -4.80 4.84
C SER A 172 -0.57 -4.47 3.72
N VAL A 173 -0.73 -3.27 3.12
CA VAL A 173 0.18 -2.74 2.10
C VAL A 173 0.40 -1.24 2.30
N ARG A 174 1.63 -0.77 2.08
CA ARG A 174 1.92 0.65 1.93
C ARG A 174 1.89 0.98 0.43
N ASP A 175 0.88 1.75 0.03
CA ASP A 175 0.70 2.17 -1.36
C ASP A 175 1.58 3.39 -1.66
N MET A 176 2.47 3.25 -2.64
CA MET A 176 3.55 4.19 -2.89
C MET A 176 3.38 5.00 -4.18
N ALA A 177 2.24 4.96 -4.80
CA ALA A 177 1.70 5.91 -5.77
C ALA A 177 0.32 5.48 -6.23
N GLY A 178 -0.57 6.43 -6.44
CA GLY A 178 -1.83 6.25 -7.12
C GLY A 178 -3.06 6.71 -6.32
N PRO A 179 -4.21 6.80 -6.98
CA PRO A 179 -5.46 7.29 -6.37
C PRO A 179 -6.16 6.20 -5.56
N SER A 180 -5.47 5.59 -4.59
CA SER A 180 -5.97 4.43 -3.83
C SER A 180 -6.95 4.78 -2.71
N PHE A 181 -7.27 6.05 -2.48
CA PHE A 181 -8.18 6.49 -1.41
C PHE A 181 -9.58 5.88 -1.53
N GLY A 182 -10.14 5.84 -2.74
CA GLY A 182 -11.46 5.22 -2.99
C GLY A 182 -11.44 3.71 -2.80
N LEU A 183 -10.38 3.04 -3.26
CA LEU A 183 -10.16 1.60 -3.07
C LEU A 183 -10.05 1.27 -1.57
N LYS A 184 -9.21 2.04 -0.83
CA LYS A 184 -9.07 1.91 0.62
C LYS A 184 -10.43 2.03 1.32
N ARG A 185 -11.19 3.09 1.00
CA ARG A 185 -12.51 3.32 1.59
C ARG A 185 -13.47 2.15 1.33
N ALA A 186 -13.53 1.64 0.10
CA ALA A 186 -14.38 0.51 -0.24
C ALA A 186 -14.00 -0.78 0.52
N ILE A 187 -12.71 -1.00 0.79
CA ILE A 187 -12.23 -2.10 1.61
C ILE A 187 -12.60 -1.91 3.09
N ASP A 188 -12.39 -0.71 3.62
CA ASP A 188 -12.66 -0.40 5.04
C ASP A 188 -14.14 -0.46 5.37
N GLU A 189 -15.00 -0.04 4.43
CA GLU A 189 -16.47 -0.14 4.56
C GLU A 189 -17.01 -1.55 4.24
N GLY A 190 -16.14 -2.51 3.87
CA GLY A 190 -16.54 -3.90 3.58
C GLY A 190 -17.27 -4.08 2.24
N VAL A 191 -17.26 -3.09 1.36
CA VAL A 191 -17.86 -3.17 0.01
C VAL A 191 -17.12 -4.19 -0.85
N ILE A 192 -15.78 -4.23 -0.72
CA ILE A 192 -14.90 -5.21 -1.38
C ILE A 192 -13.92 -5.79 -0.38
N ARG A 193 -13.33 -6.94 -0.72
CA ARG A 193 -12.27 -7.56 0.07
C ARG A 193 -10.91 -7.03 -0.35
N GLY A 194 -10.00 -6.86 0.61
CA GLY A 194 -8.64 -6.43 0.32
C GLY A 194 -7.81 -6.22 1.59
N PRO A 195 -6.52 -5.87 1.44
CA PRO A 195 -5.64 -5.56 2.55
C PRO A 195 -5.98 -4.19 3.17
N ARG A 196 -5.43 -3.89 4.34
CA ARG A 196 -5.33 -2.52 4.84
C ARG A 196 -4.41 -1.73 3.93
N ILE A 197 -4.73 -0.49 3.62
CA ILE A 197 -3.92 0.36 2.71
C ILE A 197 -3.46 1.62 3.44
N TRP A 198 -2.14 1.88 3.40
CA TRP A 198 -1.51 3.16 3.76
C TRP A 198 -1.25 3.95 2.48
N PRO A 199 -2.15 4.84 2.05
CA PRO A 199 -2.05 5.52 0.78
C PRO A 199 -1.05 6.68 0.83
N SER A 200 -0.24 6.85 -0.21
CA SER A 200 0.53 8.08 -0.45
C SER A 200 -0.22 9.10 -1.32
N GLY A 201 -1.20 8.62 -2.07
CA GLY A 201 -1.76 9.38 -3.17
C GLY A 201 -0.82 9.45 -4.38
N ALA A 202 -0.98 10.45 -5.21
CA ALA A 202 -0.17 10.66 -6.40
C ALA A 202 1.32 10.79 -6.05
N MET A 203 2.21 10.18 -6.86
CA MET A 203 3.64 10.44 -6.78
C MET A 203 3.92 11.86 -7.28
N ILE A 204 4.50 12.70 -6.43
CA ILE A 204 4.89 14.07 -6.77
C ILE A 204 6.25 14.01 -7.47
N SER A 205 6.32 14.57 -8.68
CA SER A 205 7.52 14.56 -9.52
C SER A 205 7.68 15.87 -10.26
N GLN A 206 8.93 16.23 -10.58
CA GLN A 206 9.20 17.37 -11.43
C GLN A 206 8.93 17.09 -12.91
N THR A 207 8.88 18.14 -13.74
CA THR A 207 8.96 18.00 -15.21
C THR A 207 10.20 17.18 -15.59
N SER A 208 10.04 16.21 -16.49
CA SER A 208 11.08 15.22 -16.87
C SER A 208 11.58 14.35 -15.69
N GLY A 209 10.78 14.22 -14.63
CA GLY A 209 11.10 13.36 -13.50
C GLY A 209 10.53 11.94 -13.66
N HIS A 210 10.82 11.07 -12.68
CA HIS A 210 10.40 9.66 -12.70
C HIS A 210 8.87 9.48 -12.75
N GLY A 211 8.10 10.45 -12.26
CA GLY A 211 6.64 10.46 -12.34
C GLY A 211 6.07 11.16 -13.58
N ASP A 212 6.90 11.65 -14.49
CA ASP A 212 6.44 12.36 -15.70
C ASP A 212 6.26 11.38 -16.87
N PHE A 213 5.03 10.92 -17.06
CA PHE A 213 4.64 10.03 -18.15
C PHE A 213 3.89 10.76 -19.28
N ARG A 214 4.02 12.10 -19.36
CA ARG A 214 3.41 12.88 -20.43
C ARG A 214 3.99 12.50 -21.79
N PHE A 215 3.17 12.58 -22.81
CA PHE A 215 3.64 12.45 -24.19
C PHE A 215 4.31 13.74 -24.65
N THR A 216 5.23 13.66 -25.59
CA THR A 216 5.97 14.84 -26.09
C THR A 216 5.06 15.90 -26.73
N TYR A 217 3.89 15.49 -27.27
CA TYR A 217 2.91 16.45 -27.82
C TYR A 217 2.11 17.21 -26.75
N GLU A 218 2.21 16.79 -25.48
CA GLU A 218 1.62 17.52 -24.33
C GLU A 218 2.56 18.63 -23.83
N ILE A 219 3.76 18.78 -24.41
CA ILE A 219 4.80 19.73 -24.00
C ILE A 219 5.13 20.66 -25.18
N PRO A 220 5.31 21.99 -24.95
CA PRO A 220 5.17 22.71 -23.67
C PRO A 220 3.72 22.89 -23.27
N ALA A 221 3.42 22.68 -21.99
CA ALA A 221 2.10 22.97 -21.44
C ALA A 221 2.04 24.42 -20.96
N ALA A 222 0.99 25.16 -21.33
CA ALA A 222 0.73 26.47 -20.73
C ALA A 222 0.39 26.31 -19.24
N ARG A 223 0.69 27.33 -18.42
CA ARG A 223 0.44 27.30 -16.97
C ARG A 223 -0.99 26.93 -16.58
N ASN A 224 -1.97 27.24 -17.43
CA ASN A 224 -3.39 26.96 -17.24
C ASN A 224 -3.90 25.87 -18.21
N ALA A 225 -3.00 25.07 -18.78
CA ALA A 225 -3.39 23.94 -19.62
C ALA A 225 -4.17 22.89 -18.81
N PRO A 226 -5.05 22.09 -19.44
CA PRO A 226 -5.64 20.95 -18.77
C PRO A 226 -4.56 20.03 -18.21
N LEU A 227 -4.87 19.37 -17.09
CA LEU A 227 -3.98 18.37 -16.50
C LEU A 227 -3.71 17.24 -17.50
N SER A 228 -2.50 16.68 -17.45
CA SER A 228 -2.20 15.44 -18.17
C SER A 228 -3.12 14.32 -17.71
N ARG A 229 -3.23 13.24 -18.51
CA ARG A 229 -4.07 12.11 -18.15
C ARG A 229 -3.75 11.58 -16.74
N LEU A 230 -2.48 11.39 -16.40
CA LEU A 230 -2.09 10.80 -15.13
C LEU A 230 -2.30 11.76 -13.95
N ASP A 231 -2.07 13.06 -14.14
CA ASP A 231 -2.43 14.06 -13.14
C ASP A 231 -3.95 14.09 -12.90
N ALA A 232 -4.74 14.06 -14.00
CA ALA A 232 -6.20 14.16 -13.92
C ALA A 232 -6.84 12.99 -13.18
N ILE A 233 -6.26 11.79 -13.27
CA ILE A 233 -6.75 10.61 -12.55
C ILE A 233 -6.04 10.35 -11.22
N GLY A 234 -5.11 11.22 -10.81
CA GLY A 234 -4.43 11.14 -9.51
C GLY A 234 -3.32 10.09 -9.42
N CYS A 235 -2.78 9.65 -10.56
CA CYS A 235 -1.70 8.67 -10.59
C CYS A 235 -0.34 9.30 -10.31
N GLY A 236 -0.07 10.46 -10.90
CA GLY A 236 1.10 11.30 -10.71
C GLY A 236 0.68 12.74 -10.43
N SER A 237 1.63 13.56 -10.06
CA SER A 237 1.42 14.97 -9.84
C SER A 237 2.69 15.73 -10.19
N ILE A 238 2.70 16.36 -11.38
CA ILE A 238 3.85 17.15 -11.80
C ILE A 238 3.82 18.49 -11.09
N ALA A 239 4.93 18.84 -10.46
CA ALA A 239 5.09 20.05 -9.67
C ALA A 239 6.53 20.58 -9.80
N ASP A 240 6.70 21.81 -10.23
CA ASP A 240 7.98 22.47 -10.33
C ASP A 240 7.97 23.75 -9.47
N GLY A 241 9.00 23.89 -8.65
CA GLY A 241 9.12 25.00 -7.70
C GLY A 241 8.45 24.76 -6.35
N VAL A 242 8.91 25.48 -5.35
CA VAL A 242 8.53 25.34 -3.94
C VAL A 242 7.02 25.43 -3.72
N ASP A 243 6.38 26.43 -4.32
CA ASP A 243 4.95 26.70 -4.13
C ASP A 243 4.08 25.57 -4.69
N GLU A 244 4.48 25.00 -5.84
CA GLU A 244 3.72 23.96 -6.49
C GLU A 244 3.89 22.60 -5.78
N VAL A 245 5.11 22.27 -5.37
CA VAL A 245 5.38 21.08 -4.55
C VAL A 245 4.61 21.15 -3.24
N LEU A 246 4.62 22.31 -2.56
CA LEU A 246 3.86 22.51 -1.33
C LEU A 246 2.35 22.33 -1.53
N ARG A 247 1.79 22.87 -2.62
CA ARG A 247 0.38 22.75 -2.97
C ARG A 247 0.01 21.27 -3.22
N ARG A 248 0.79 20.57 -4.05
CA ARG A 248 0.54 19.15 -4.39
C ARG A 248 0.68 18.23 -3.18
N ALA A 249 1.65 18.49 -2.29
CA ALA A 249 1.78 17.78 -1.03
C ALA A 249 0.52 17.93 -0.15
N ARG A 250 0.02 19.16 0.00
CA ARG A 250 -1.21 19.45 0.76
C ARG A 250 -2.46 18.80 0.14
N GLU A 251 -2.54 18.73 -1.18
CA GLU A 251 -3.64 18.04 -1.88
C GLU A 251 -3.68 16.54 -1.52
N GLN A 252 -2.51 15.85 -1.50
CA GLN A 252 -2.47 14.44 -1.10
C GLN A 252 -2.84 14.25 0.38
N LEU A 253 -2.35 15.12 1.25
CA LEU A 253 -2.70 15.10 2.68
C LEU A 253 -4.18 15.36 2.90
N MET A 254 -4.80 16.30 2.17
CA MET A 254 -6.24 16.58 2.20
C MET A 254 -7.06 15.35 1.80
N LEU A 255 -6.59 14.55 0.85
CA LEU A 255 -7.24 13.30 0.42
C LEU A 255 -7.08 12.16 1.41
N GLY A 256 -6.22 12.30 2.43
CA GLY A 256 -6.00 11.31 3.48
C GLY A 256 -4.73 10.48 3.33
N ALA A 257 -3.69 11.03 2.69
CA ALA A 257 -2.40 10.36 2.59
C ALA A 257 -1.82 10.06 3.98
N SER A 258 -1.31 8.84 4.16
CA SER A 258 -0.62 8.37 5.36
C SER A 258 0.83 8.81 5.39
N GLN A 259 1.45 8.94 4.22
CA GLN A 259 2.78 9.46 3.92
C GLN A 259 2.75 10.14 2.55
N LEU A 260 3.75 10.96 2.25
CA LEU A 260 3.93 11.50 0.91
C LEU A 260 4.98 10.71 0.14
N LYS A 261 4.81 10.57 -1.18
CA LYS A 261 5.79 9.97 -2.09
C LYS A 261 6.25 10.99 -3.13
N LEU A 262 7.56 11.23 -3.18
CA LEU A 262 8.21 12.04 -4.20
C LEU A 262 9.22 11.21 -5.00
N ALA A 263 9.61 11.72 -6.19
CA ALA A 263 10.74 11.23 -6.94
C ALA A 263 11.98 12.09 -6.67
N ALA A 264 13.10 11.47 -6.26
CA ALA A 264 14.36 12.17 -6.00
C ALA A 264 15.43 11.86 -7.06
N GLY A 265 15.25 10.85 -7.88
CA GLY A 265 16.17 10.44 -8.91
C GLY A 265 15.49 9.77 -10.09
N GLY A 266 16.26 9.43 -11.11
CA GLY A 266 15.77 8.72 -12.28
C GLY A 266 15.37 7.29 -11.97
N GLY A 267 14.46 6.73 -12.79
CA GLY A 267 13.92 5.39 -12.63
C GLY A 267 13.96 4.55 -13.91
N THR A 268 13.65 3.25 -13.75
CA THR A 268 13.70 2.29 -14.86
C THR A 268 12.43 2.27 -15.71
N ALA A 269 11.27 2.64 -15.13
CA ALA A 269 9.98 2.59 -15.81
C ALA A 269 9.66 3.86 -16.63
N SER A 270 10.36 4.97 -16.39
CA SER A 270 10.17 6.28 -17.01
C SER A 270 11.13 6.51 -18.19
N ASN A 271 10.74 7.42 -19.09
CA ASN A 271 11.48 7.60 -20.36
C ASN A 271 12.41 8.82 -20.37
N TYR A 272 12.16 9.85 -19.55
CA TYR A 272 12.79 11.16 -19.70
C TYR A 272 13.87 11.45 -18.65
N ASP A 273 14.10 10.56 -17.74
CA ASP A 273 14.97 10.70 -16.58
C ASP A 273 16.13 9.69 -16.60
N PRO A 274 17.36 10.10 -16.91
CA PRO A 274 18.53 9.23 -16.72
C PRO A 274 18.65 8.74 -15.26
N LEU A 275 19.15 7.50 -15.04
CA LEU A 275 19.26 6.93 -13.69
C LEU A 275 20.12 7.76 -12.74
N ASP A 276 21.13 8.45 -13.25
CA ASP A 276 22.05 9.29 -12.50
C ASP A 276 21.55 10.71 -12.25
N SER A 277 20.34 11.04 -12.76
CA SER A 277 19.72 12.34 -12.49
C SER A 277 19.32 12.47 -11.03
N SER A 278 19.53 13.65 -10.45
CA SER A 278 18.91 14.07 -9.21
C SER A 278 17.76 14.99 -9.55
N GLN A 279 16.60 14.68 -8.99
CA GLN A 279 15.38 15.44 -9.22
C GLN A 279 15.07 16.27 -8.00
N TYR A 280 14.43 17.43 -8.21
CA TYR A 280 14.19 18.45 -7.21
C TYR A 280 15.46 19.07 -6.60
N THR A 281 15.31 20.29 -6.16
CA THR A 281 16.25 21.01 -5.30
C THR A 281 15.95 20.72 -3.82
N GLU A 282 16.87 21.05 -2.93
CA GLU A 282 16.66 20.95 -1.48
C GLU A 282 15.42 21.74 -1.02
N ALA A 283 15.21 22.93 -1.56
CA ALA A 283 14.08 23.79 -1.19
C ALA A 283 12.73 23.20 -1.59
N GLU A 284 12.63 22.52 -2.74
CA GLU A 284 11.42 21.85 -3.18
C GLU A 284 11.13 20.64 -2.31
N PHE A 285 12.15 19.82 -1.99
CA PHE A 285 11.98 18.73 -1.01
C PHE A 285 11.54 19.24 0.35
N ARG A 286 12.16 20.33 0.84
CA ARG A 286 11.82 20.91 2.14
C ARG A 286 10.35 21.35 2.18
N ALA A 287 9.79 21.87 1.09
CA ALA A 287 8.39 22.23 1.00
C ALA A 287 7.45 21.03 1.25
N ALA A 288 7.76 19.86 0.66
CA ALA A 288 7.00 18.65 0.91
C ALA A 288 7.19 18.11 2.33
N VAL A 289 8.42 18.19 2.85
CA VAL A 289 8.75 17.77 4.23
C VAL A 289 8.00 18.63 5.24
N ASP A 290 8.01 19.97 5.08
CA ASP A 290 7.27 20.89 5.94
C ASP A 290 5.77 20.60 5.94
N ALA A 291 5.19 20.29 4.77
CA ALA A 291 3.79 19.89 4.67
C ALA A 291 3.51 18.61 5.46
N ALA A 292 4.37 17.59 5.31
CA ALA A 292 4.21 16.31 6.00
C ALA A 292 4.40 16.45 7.52
N GLU A 293 5.44 17.18 7.97
CA GLU A 293 5.72 17.45 9.40
C GLU A 293 4.57 18.20 10.07
N ASN A 294 4.00 19.21 9.40
CA ASN A 294 2.83 19.95 9.89
C ASN A 294 1.58 19.05 10.07
N TRP A 295 1.52 17.94 9.37
CA TRP A 295 0.46 16.92 9.50
C TRP A 295 0.85 15.76 10.40
N GLY A 296 2.07 15.74 10.93
CA GLY A 296 2.58 14.68 11.79
C GLY A 296 2.84 13.37 11.05
N THR A 297 3.25 13.46 9.78
CA THR A 297 3.65 12.32 8.95
C THR A 297 5.00 12.58 8.27
N TYR A 298 5.37 11.82 7.26
CA TYR A 298 6.70 11.83 6.65
C TYR A 298 6.67 11.80 5.13
N VAL A 299 7.83 12.12 4.54
CA VAL A 299 8.09 11.99 3.11
C VAL A 299 8.95 10.75 2.84
N ALA A 300 8.55 9.97 1.84
CA ALA A 300 9.33 8.90 1.24
C ALA A 300 9.70 9.26 -0.20
N VAL A 301 10.90 8.86 -0.65
CA VAL A 301 11.36 9.19 -2.01
C VAL A 301 11.88 7.98 -2.78
N HIS A 302 11.55 7.93 -4.08
CA HIS A 302 12.26 7.09 -5.03
C HIS A 302 13.66 7.64 -5.26
N ALA A 303 14.70 6.85 -5.03
CA ALA A 303 16.08 7.23 -5.29
C ALA A 303 16.99 6.01 -5.41
N TYR A 304 17.82 5.94 -6.45
CA TYR A 304 18.84 4.90 -6.58
C TYR A 304 20.24 5.38 -6.17
N THR A 305 20.58 6.62 -6.50
CA THR A 305 21.97 7.10 -6.51
C THR A 305 22.35 7.88 -5.26
N PRO A 306 23.65 7.90 -4.90
CA PRO A 306 24.13 8.61 -3.70
C PRO A 306 23.72 10.09 -3.67
N ARG A 307 23.84 10.78 -4.82
CA ARG A 307 23.53 12.22 -4.90
C ARG A 307 22.05 12.48 -4.58
N ALA A 308 21.13 11.69 -5.16
CA ALA A 308 19.70 11.83 -4.96
C ALA A 308 19.33 11.52 -3.49
N ILE A 309 19.88 10.44 -2.93
CA ILE A 309 19.63 10.02 -1.55
C ILE A 309 20.12 11.08 -0.55
N ARG A 310 21.36 11.54 -0.69
CA ARG A 310 21.95 12.55 0.23
C ARG A 310 21.18 13.87 0.21
N MET A 311 20.73 14.31 -0.97
CA MET A 311 19.92 15.53 -1.10
C MET A 311 18.57 15.39 -0.40
N ALA A 312 17.90 14.25 -0.58
CA ALA A 312 16.63 13.97 0.07
C ALA A 312 16.77 13.92 1.60
N ILE A 313 17.80 13.24 2.11
CA ILE A 313 18.08 13.16 3.57
C ILE A 313 18.38 14.56 4.13
N LYS A 314 19.16 15.37 3.43
CA LYS A 314 19.47 16.74 3.84
C LYS A 314 18.21 17.59 3.99
N ALA A 315 17.22 17.39 3.14
CA ALA A 315 15.93 18.06 3.19
C ALA A 315 14.97 17.52 4.27
N GLY A 316 15.30 16.43 4.96
CA GLY A 316 14.49 15.85 6.04
C GLY A 316 13.61 14.67 5.64
N VAL A 317 13.84 14.06 4.49
CA VAL A 317 13.16 12.83 4.08
C VAL A 317 13.46 11.68 5.06
N ARG A 318 12.47 10.84 5.37
CA ARG A 318 12.57 9.80 6.40
C ARG A 318 12.55 8.36 5.86
N SER A 319 12.25 8.16 4.57
CA SER A 319 12.26 6.85 3.92
C SER A 319 12.85 6.97 2.50
N ILE A 320 13.90 6.20 2.25
CA ILE A 320 14.49 6.03 0.92
C ILE A 320 13.92 4.72 0.36
N GLU A 321 13.26 4.84 -0.79
CA GLU A 321 12.78 3.69 -1.54
C GLU A 321 13.85 3.30 -2.57
N HIS A 322 14.12 2.02 -2.67
CA HIS A 322 15.10 1.41 -3.57
C HIS A 322 16.54 1.46 -3.06
N GLY A 323 17.34 2.46 -3.42
CA GLY A 323 18.71 2.62 -2.95
C GLY A 323 19.76 1.70 -3.62
N GLN A 324 19.42 0.96 -4.69
CA GLN A 324 20.28 -0.08 -5.26
C GLN A 324 21.66 0.41 -5.72
N LEU A 325 21.78 1.68 -6.10
CA LEU A 325 23.04 2.25 -6.60
C LEU A 325 23.76 3.13 -5.55
N MET A 326 23.40 3.03 -4.27
CA MET A 326 24.07 3.80 -3.21
C MET A 326 25.50 3.33 -3.01
N ASP A 327 26.36 4.26 -2.62
CA ASP A 327 27.70 3.97 -2.12
C ASP A 327 27.69 3.74 -0.59
N GLU A 328 28.78 3.23 -0.05
CA GLU A 328 28.90 2.92 1.37
C GLU A 328 28.73 4.16 2.26
N ALA A 329 29.32 5.30 1.88
CA ALA A 329 29.17 6.54 2.65
C ALA A 329 27.73 7.06 2.67
N THR A 330 26.92 6.72 1.67
CA THR A 330 25.47 7.01 1.69
C THR A 330 24.73 6.05 2.61
N ALA A 331 25.11 4.78 2.66
CA ALA A 331 24.55 3.83 3.61
C ALA A 331 24.86 4.24 5.07
N GLU A 332 26.09 4.66 5.35
CA GLU A 332 26.46 5.22 6.66
C GLU A 332 25.57 6.41 7.03
N LEU A 333 25.38 7.36 6.09
CA LEU A 333 24.50 8.52 6.31
C LEU A 333 23.05 8.13 6.59
N ILE A 334 22.51 7.13 5.89
CA ILE A 334 21.16 6.57 6.16
C ILE A 334 21.09 6.10 7.62
N GLY A 335 22.08 5.34 8.07
CA GLY A 335 22.17 4.86 9.46
C GLY A 335 22.29 5.99 10.49
N GLU A 336 23.22 6.95 10.26
CA GLU A 336 23.46 8.10 11.15
C GLU A 336 22.22 8.99 11.31
N LYS A 337 21.44 9.16 10.25
CA LYS A 337 20.24 9.99 10.24
C LYS A 337 18.96 9.23 10.60
N ASP A 338 19.10 7.96 10.98
CA ASP A 338 17.98 7.10 11.37
C ASP A 338 16.86 7.04 10.32
N VAL A 339 17.23 7.05 9.03
CA VAL A 339 16.32 7.00 7.88
C VAL A 339 16.04 5.55 7.51
N TRP A 340 14.81 5.25 7.09
CA TRP A 340 14.44 3.94 6.60
C TRP A 340 14.97 3.69 5.18
N LEU A 341 15.45 2.47 4.95
CA LEU A 341 15.70 1.94 3.61
C LEU A 341 14.61 0.92 3.27
N SER A 342 13.73 1.26 2.33
CA SER A 342 12.71 0.34 1.80
C SER A 342 13.18 -0.16 0.45
N THR A 343 13.81 -1.34 0.43
CA THR A 343 14.48 -1.85 -0.77
C THR A 343 13.85 -3.16 -1.26
N GLN A 344 13.96 -3.41 -2.57
CA GLN A 344 13.32 -4.50 -3.27
C GLN A 344 14.38 -5.48 -3.81
N PRO A 345 14.07 -6.81 -3.87
CA PRO A 345 14.97 -7.82 -4.38
C PRO A 345 15.02 -7.85 -5.92
N PHE A 346 15.32 -6.71 -6.53
CA PHE A 346 15.40 -6.58 -7.98
C PHE A 346 16.63 -7.32 -8.52
N LEU A 347 16.38 -8.40 -9.24
CA LEU A 347 17.39 -9.20 -9.91
C LEU A 347 17.00 -9.38 -11.39
N ASN A 348 17.97 -9.69 -12.23
CA ASN A 348 17.69 -10.10 -13.60
C ASN A 348 17.41 -11.61 -13.63
N ASP A 349 16.21 -11.98 -13.19
CA ASP A 349 15.74 -13.37 -13.07
C ASP A 349 14.27 -13.50 -13.52
N GLU A 350 13.58 -14.57 -13.15
CA GLU A 350 12.18 -14.82 -13.53
C GLU A 350 11.18 -13.79 -12.99
N ASP A 351 11.56 -13.00 -11.97
CA ASP A 351 10.77 -11.91 -11.40
C ASP A 351 11.21 -10.54 -11.92
N ALA A 352 12.03 -10.49 -12.97
CA ALA A 352 12.45 -9.25 -13.61
C ALA A 352 11.28 -8.56 -14.31
N ALA A 353 11.25 -7.22 -14.27
CA ALA A 353 10.31 -6.43 -15.05
C ALA A 353 10.48 -6.74 -16.56
N ARG A 354 9.37 -6.98 -17.25
CA ARG A 354 9.37 -7.32 -18.69
C ARG A 354 9.52 -6.07 -19.54
N LEU A 355 10.74 -5.57 -19.62
CA LEU A 355 11.08 -4.46 -20.50
C LEU A 355 11.61 -5.03 -21.84
N PRO A 356 11.33 -4.35 -22.98
CA PRO A 356 11.87 -4.80 -24.28
C PRO A 356 13.39 -4.84 -24.25
N GLU A 357 13.95 -6.01 -24.54
CA GLU A 357 15.40 -6.19 -24.59
C GLU A 357 16.04 -5.20 -25.60
N GLY A 358 17.17 -4.60 -25.21
CA GLY A 358 17.84 -3.57 -25.99
C GLY A 358 17.21 -2.17 -25.90
N SER A 359 16.08 -1.99 -25.20
CA SER A 359 15.51 -0.66 -24.97
C SER A 359 16.33 0.15 -23.95
N PRO A 360 16.26 1.50 -23.99
CA PRO A 360 16.90 2.33 -22.96
C PRO A 360 16.47 1.95 -21.53
N ASN A 361 15.19 1.59 -21.32
CA ASN A 361 14.68 1.19 -20.01
C ASN A 361 15.24 -0.16 -19.57
N TRP A 362 15.47 -1.10 -20.51
CA TRP A 362 16.17 -2.35 -20.23
C TRP A 362 17.63 -2.10 -19.78
N ALA A 363 18.35 -1.18 -20.44
CA ALA A 363 19.71 -0.81 -20.05
C ALA A 363 19.73 -0.22 -18.62
N LYS A 364 18.79 0.68 -18.29
CA LYS A 364 18.62 1.22 -16.94
C LYS A 364 18.33 0.12 -15.91
N PHE A 365 17.45 -0.83 -16.25
CA PHE A 365 17.10 -1.95 -15.39
C PHE A 365 18.31 -2.82 -15.09
N LEU A 366 19.10 -3.20 -16.10
CA LEU A 366 20.33 -3.98 -15.91
C LEU A 366 21.35 -3.24 -15.03
N GLN A 367 21.52 -1.94 -15.23
CA GLN A 367 22.41 -1.12 -14.39
C GLN A 367 21.94 -1.10 -12.93
N MET A 368 20.64 -0.93 -12.70
CA MET A 368 20.05 -0.89 -11.35
C MET A 368 20.21 -2.25 -10.66
N THR A 369 19.90 -3.37 -11.32
CA THR A 369 19.98 -4.71 -10.72
C THR A 369 21.37 -5.13 -10.30
N GLN A 370 22.43 -4.61 -10.96
CA GLN A 370 23.83 -4.84 -10.57
C GLN A 370 24.15 -4.33 -9.17
N GLY A 371 23.43 -3.31 -8.69
CA GLY A 371 23.64 -2.74 -7.35
C GLY A 371 22.88 -3.45 -6.23
N THR A 372 21.95 -4.34 -6.53
CA THR A 372 21.04 -4.92 -5.52
C THR A 372 21.78 -5.70 -4.43
N ASP A 373 22.70 -6.59 -4.80
CA ASP A 373 23.50 -7.35 -3.84
C ASP A 373 24.35 -6.43 -2.95
N ILE A 374 24.91 -5.37 -3.53
CA ILE A 374 25.75 -4.38 -2.83
C ILE A 374 24.89 -3.60 -1.81
N ALA A 375 23.71 -3.16 -2.23
CA ALA A 375 22.80 -2.42 -1.37
C ALA A 375 22.35 -3.23 -0.14
N TYR A 376 22.00 -4.50 -0.32
CA TYR A 376 21.70 -5.39 0.81
C TYR A 376 22.94 -5.67 1.67
N GLY A 377 24.14 -5.79 1.06
CA GLY A 377 25.39 -5.91 1.79
C GLY A 377 25.66 -4.72 2.72
N PHE A 378 25.45 -3.50 2.23
CA PHE A 378 25.54 -2.28 3.05
C PHE A 378 24.45 -2.20 4.11
N ALA A 379 23.22 -2.58 3.77
CA ALA A 379 22.12 -2.58 4.74
C ALA A 379 22.42 -3.50 5.94
N ILE A 380 22.99 -4.67 5.69
CA ILE A 380 23.42 -5.62 6.74
C ILE A 380 24.62 -5.08 7.51
N LYS A 381 25.67 -4.61 6.81
CA LYS A 381 26.90 -4.11 7.41
C LYS A 381 26.66 -2.96 8.39
N HIS A 382 25.83 -2.00 7.99
CA HIS A 382 25.52 -0.80 8.74
C HIS A 382 24.25 -0.93 9.60
N LYS A 383 23.63 -2.14 9.64
CA LYS A 383 22.41 -2.45 10.43
C LYS A 383 21.29 -1.43 10.18
N LEU A 384 21.06 -1.10 8.91
CA LEU A 384 20.05 -0.12 8.55
C LEU A 384 18.65 -0.63 8.91
N LYS A 385 17.74 0.29 9.24
CA LYS A 385 16.31 0.01 9.30
C LYS A 385 15.82 -0.35 7.92
N THR A 386 15.77 -1.64 7.60
CA THR A 386 15.46 -2.13 6.27
C THR A 386 14.06 -2.72 6.21
N ALA A 387 13.21 -2.13 5.39
CA ALA A 387 11.87 -2.62 5.07
C ALA A 387 11.88 -3.36 3.73
N TRP A 388 11.00 -4.35 3.59
CA TRP A 388 10.81 -5.11 2.37
C TRP A 388 9.52 -4.70 1.66
N GLY A 389 9.56 -4.62 0.34
CA GLY A 389 8.40 -4.48 -0.53
C GLY A 389 8.69 -5.01 -1.91
N THR A 390 7.68 -5.14 -2.77
CA THR A 390 7.84 -5.70 -4.10
C THR A 390 8.01 -4.65 -5.18
N ASP A 391 7.41 -3.48 -5.03
CA ASP A 391 7.32 -2.45 -6.08
C ASP A 391 6.76 -2.99 -7.40
N THR A 392 5.78 -3.89 -7.30
CA THR A 392 5.18 -4.48 -8.49
C THR A 392 4.29 -3.49 -9.21
N LEU A 393 4.56 -3.26 -10.49
CA LEU A 393 3.86 -2.34 -11.37
C LEU A 393 3.53 -3.02 -12.70
N PHE A 394 2.31 -2.77 -13.20
CA PHE A 394 1.86 -3.03 -14.56
C PHE A 394 1.93 -4.49 -15.03
N ASP A 395 2.18 -5.45 -14.13
CA ASP A 395 2.36 -6.87 -14.49
C ASP A 395 1.59 -7.80 -13.54
N GLN A 396 0.49 -8.37 -14.05
CA GLN A 396 -0.35 -9.31 -13.31
C GLN A 396 0.40 -10.61 -12.94
N LYS A 397 1.34 -11.07 -13.76
CA LYS A 397 2.09 -12.30 -13.51
C LYS A 397 3.09 -12.07 -12.38
N LEU A 398 3.75 -10.93 -12.40
CA LEU A 398 4.67 -10.52 -11.33
C LEU A 398 3.92 -10.30 -10.01
N ALA A 399 2.75 -9.65 -10.05
CA ALA A 399 1.90 -9.47 -8.87
C ALA A 399 1.48 -10.80 -8.23
N ALA A 400 1.19 -11.81 -9.05
CA ALA A 400 0.86 -13.15 -8.55
C ALA A 400 2.03 -13.84 -7.81
N ARG A 401 3.27 -13.40 -8.05
CA ARG A 401 4.50 -13.92 -7.44
C ARG A 401 4.97 -13.12 -6.22
N GLN A 402 4.11 -12.30 -5.61
CA GLN A 402 4.43 -11.45 -4.46
C GLN A 402 5.12 -12.23 -3.31
N GLY A 403 4.60 -13.40 -2.94
CA GLY A 403 5.23 -14.28 -1.94
C GLY A 403 6.57 -14.89 -2.40
N ALA A 404 6.74 -15.19 -3.69
CA ALA A 404 7.99 -15.68 -4.23
C ALA A 404 9.09 -14.61 -4.18
N GLN A 405 8.74 -13.34 -4.44
CA GLN A 405 9.66 -12.22 -4.27
C GLN A 405 10.09 -12.04 -2.79
N LEU A 406 9.20 -12.34 -1.83
CA LEU A 406 9.58 -12.39 -0.41
C LEU A 406 10.54 -13.55 -0.13
N ALA A 407 10.24 -14.75 -0.62
CA ALA A 407 11.09 -15.92 -0.42
C ALA A 407 12.51 -15.74 -1.02
N LYS A 408 12.65 -14.93 -2.08
CA LYS A 408 13.94 -14.57 -2.69
C LYS A 408 14.89 -13.87 -1.71
N MET A 409 14.37 -13.21 -0.67
CA MET A 409 15.16 -12.51 0.36
C MET A 409 16.09 -13.42 1.15
N ARG A 410 15.87 -14.76 1.13
CA ARG A 410 16.81 -15.75 1.70
C ARG A 410 18.23 -15.67 1.12
N ARG A 411 18.41 -14.98 -0.01
CA ARG A 411 19.70 -14.70 -0.60
C ARG A 411 20.58 -13.87 0.34
N TRP A 412 19.98 -12.98 1.12
CA TRP A 412 20.71 -12.00 1.94
C TRP A 412 20.45 -12.18 3.45
N TYR A 413 19.27 -12.68 3.84
CA TYR A 413 18.86 -12.78 5.24
C TYR A 413 18.39 -14.18 5.61
N PRO A 414 18.63 -14.61 6.87
CA PRO A 414 18.02 -15.83 7.40
C PRO A 414 16.48 -15.77 7.31
N PRO A 415 15.79 -16.92 7.13
CA PRO A 415 14.33 -16.94 6.98
C PRO A 415 13.55 -16.22 8.08
N ALA A 416 13.95 -16.34 9.33
CA ALA A 416 13.30 -15.63 10.44
C ALA A 416 13.37 -14.10 10.26
N GLU A 417 14.53 -13.56 9.83
CA GLU A 417 14.68 -12.13 9.56
C GLU A 417 13.81 -11.69 8.39
N VAL A 418 13.73 -12.49 7.31
CA VAL A 418 12.84 -12.20 6.18
C VAL A 418 11.38 -12.12 6.63
N LEU A 419 10.93 -13.05 7.46
CA LEU A 419 9.57 -13.02 8.00
C LEU A 419 9.35 -11.80 8.91
N LYS A 420 10.33 -11.42 9.74
CA LYS A 420 10.25 -10.19 10.54
C LYS A 420 10.18 -8.94 9.66
N MET A 421 10.92 -8.88 8.55
CA MET A 421 10.84 -7.77 7.59
C MET A 421 9.44 -7.63 7.01
N ALA A 422 8.84 -8.72 6.55
CA ALA A 422 7.49 -8.71 5.97
C ALA A 422 6.36 -8.69 7.02
N THR A 423 6.68 -8.55 8.30
CA THR A 423 5.69 -8.46 9.38
C THR A 423 6.00 -7.27 10.30
N ARG A 424 6.65 -7.49 11.44
CA ARG A 424 6.91 -6.45 12.47
C ARG A 424 7.67 -5.24 11.94
N ILE A 425 8.76 -5.45 11.19
CA ILE A 425 9.61 -4.34 10.73
C ILE A 425 8.84 -3.46 9.75
N ASN A 426 8.10 -4.05 8.80
CA ASN A 426 7.21 -3.29 7.94
C ASN A 426 6.08 -2.61 8.73
N GLY A 427 5.53 -3.28 9.76
CA GLY A 427 4.55 -2.68 10.67
C GLY A 427 5.09 -1.43 11.41
N ASP A 428 6.34 -1.48 11.84
CA ASP A 428 7.03 -0.34 12.49
C ASP A 428 7.22 0.83 11.48
N LEU A 429 7.54 0.54 10.22
CA LEU A 429 7.60 1.57 9.16
C LEU A 429 6.22 2.20 8.91
N LEU A 430 5.15 1.40 8.82
CA LEU A 430 3.79 1.91 8.61
C LEU A 430 3.35 2.82 9.78
N ALA A 431 3.76 2.50 11.01
CA ALA A 431 3.48 3.28 12.20
C ALA A 431 4.09 4.68 12.19
N MET A 432 5.12 4.94 11.35
CA MET A 432 5.69 6.28 11.16
C MET A 432 4.69 7.31 10.62
N SER A 433 3.56 6.87 10.09
CA SER A 433 2.45 7.77 9.71
C SER A 433 1.89 8.55 10.90
N GLY A 434 2.25 8.19 12.15
CA GLY A 434 1.89 8.90 13.37
C GLY A 434 0.40 9.16 13.48
N PRO A 435 -0.06 10.43 13.68
CA PRO A 435 -1.48 10.75 13.72
C PRO A 435 -2.24 10.50 12.41
N ARG A 436 -1.53 10.28 11.30
CA ARG A 436 -2.11 9.95 9.98
C ARG A 436 -2.17 8.45 9.73
N ASN A 437 -1.81 7.62 10.73
CA ASN A 437 -2.00 6.17 10.65
C ASN A 437 -3.50 5.84 10.58
N PRO A 438 -3.97 5.26 9.44
CA PRO A 438 -5.40 5.00 9.26
C PRO A 438 -5.92 3.83 10.08
N TYR A 439 -5.03 3.01 10.65
CA TYR A 439 -5.38 1.82 11.43
C TYR A 439 -4.59 1.82 12.75
N PRO A 440 -5.11 2.51 13.77
CA PRO A 440 -4.46 2.55 15.08
C PRO A 440 -4.41 1.14 15.67
N GLY A 441 -3.23 0.72 16.08
CA GLY A 441 -2.96 -0.61 16.61
C GLY A 441 -1.63 -1.16 16.13
N ARG A 442 -1.13 -2.15 16.82
CA ARG A 442 0.14 -2.77 16.47
C ARG A 442 -0.06 -3.86 15.43
N LEU A 443 0.77 -3.87 14.38
CA LEU A 443 0.73 -4.82 13.29
C LEU A 443 1.98 -5.69 13.24
N GLY A 444 1.86 -6.82 12.55
CA GLY A 444 2.99 -7.70 12.24
C GLY A 444 3.56 -8.45 13.43
N VAL A 445 2.81 -8.53 14.53
CA VAL A 445 3.19 -9.27 15.75
C VAL A 445 2.00 -10.07 16.29
N ILE A 446 2.31 -11.20 16.95
CA ILE A 446 1.34 -11.91 17.78
C ILE A 446 1.64 -11.53 19.23
N GLU A 447 0.92 -10.53 19.73
CA GLU A 447 0.95 -10.08 21.13
C GLU A 447 -0.42 -9.57 21.57
N VAL A 448 -0.66 -9.57 22.85
CA VAL A 448 -1.91 -9.05 23.43
C VAL A 448 -2.07 -7.57 23.09
N GLY A 449 -3.21 -7.19 22.54
CA GLY A 449 -3.50 -5.82 22.10
C GLY A 449 -3.02 -5.48 20.68
N ALA A 450 -2.43 -6.41 19.95
CA ALA A 450 -2.15 -6.24 18.52
C ALA A 450 -3.40 -6.51 17.68
N LEU A 451 -3.43 -5.95 16.46
CA LEU A 451 -4.46 -6.23 15.47
C LEU A 451 -4.38 -7.71 15.06
N ALA A 452 -5.54 -8.38 15.00
CA ALA A 452 -5.63 -9.79 14.68
C ALA A 452 -5.61 -10.01 13.15
N ASP A 453 -4.46 -9.70 12.56
CA ASP A 453 -4.12 -10.02 11.18
C ASP A 453 -3.19 -11.25 11.22
N LEU A 454 -3.73 -12.44 10.89
CA LEU A 454 -3.08 -13.73 11.17
C LEU A 454 -3.14 -14.68 9.98
N LEU A 455 -2.10 -15.50 9.82
CA LEU A 455 -2.02 -16.58 8.85
C LEU A 455 -1.77 -17.91 9.56
N LEU A 456 -2.48 -18.95 9.18
CA LEU A 456 -2.14 -20.34 9.54
C LEU A 456 -1.44 -20.99 8.35
N VAL A 457 -0.16 -21.28 8.51
CA VAL A 457 0.72 -21.81 7.46
C VAL A 457 0.89 -23.32 7.62
N ASP A 458 0.75 -24.08 6.53
CA ASP A 458 0.93 -25.53 6.51
C ASP A 458 2.42 -25.89 6.51
N GLY A 459 3.02 -25.89 7.68
CA GLY A 459 4.43 -26.18 7.90
C GLY A 459 5.12 -25.15 8.80
N ASP A 460 6.46 -25.08 8.68
CA ASP A 460 7.34 -24.20 9.41
C ASP A 460 8.02 -23.21 8.44
N PRO A 461 7.58 -21.94 8.36
CA PRO A 461 8.13 -20.98 7.42
C PRO A 461 9.54 -20.49 7.80
N ILE A 462 10.00 -20.71 9.05
CA ILE A 462 11.40 -20.45 9.44
C ILE A 462 12.31 -21.54 8.86
N ALA A 463 11.86 -22.82 8.92
CA ALA A 463 12.63 -23.92 8.36
C ALA A 463 12.55 -23.97 6.82
N ASN A 464 11.43 -23.55 6.25
CA ASN A 464 11.20 -23.53 4.81
C ASN A 464 10.46 -22.25 4.38
N LEU A 465 11.20 -21.24 3.98
CA LEU A 465 10.65 -19.97 3.53
C LEU A 465 9.84 -20.07 2.23
N ASP A 466 10.02 -21.12 1.42
CA ASP A 466 9.26 -21.33 0.18
C ASP A 466 7.76 -21.56 0.44
N LEU A 467 7.35 -21.83 1.68
CA LEU A 467 5.94 -21.90 2.04
C LEU A 467 5.20 -20.58 1.77
N VAL A 468 5.87 -19.41 1.87
CA VAL A 468 5.25 -18.12 1.55
C VAL A 468 5.16 -17.87 0.03
N ALA A 469 5.91 -18.60 -0.78
CA ALA A 469 5.89 -18.45 -2.24
C ALA A 469 4.66 -19.07 -2.90
N ASP A 470 4.01 -20.05 -2.26
CA ASP A 470 2.75 -20.64 -2.71
C ASP A 470 1.65 -20.49 -1.65
N PRO A 471 1.09 -19.26 -1.50
CA PRO A 471 0.08 -18.96 -0.49
C PRO A 471 -1.25 -19.68 -0.75
N HIS A 472 -1.55 -20.02 -2.01
CA HIS A 472 -2.78 -20.74 -2.34
C HIS A 472 -2.80 -22.13 -1.67
N LYS A 473 -1.69 -22.83 -1.71
CA LYS A 473 -1.50 -24.15 -1.12
C LYS A 473 -1.26 -24.06 0.39
N ASN A 474 -0.38 -23.18 0.82
CA ASN A 474 0.23 -23.24 2.15
C ASN A 474 -0.44 -22.35 3.19
N PHE A 475 -1.22 -21.32 2.81
CA PHE A 475 -1.95 -20.51 3.78
C PHE A 475 -3.37 -21.05 3.93
N LEU A 476 -3.58 -21.84 4.98
CA LEU A 476 -4.85 -22.53 5.21
C LEU A 476 -5.90 -21.60 5.85
N VAL A 477 -5.48 -20.69 6.72
CA VAL A 477 -6.36 -19.66 7.27
C VAL A 477 -5.73 -18.29 7.01
N ILE A 478 -6.56 -17.35 6.56
CA ILE A 478 -6.21 -15.93 6.41
C ILE A 478 -7.23 -15.13 7.21
N MET A 479 -6.77 -14.43 8.23
CA MET A 479 -7.56 -13.55 9.07
C MET A 479 -7.03 -12.12 8.96
N LYS A 480 -7.95 -11.15 8.83
CA LYS A 480 -7.66 -9.71 8.89
C LYS A 480 -8.67 -9.03 9.81
N GLY A 481 -8.20 -8.28 10.81
CA GLY A 481 -9.06 -7.62 11.79
C GLY A 481 -10.01 -8.59 12.49
N GLY A 482 -9.52 -9.78 12.84
CA GLY A 482 -10.33 -10.83 13.49
C GLY A 482 -11.34 -11.54 12.58
N GLN A 483 -11.53 -11.06 11.35
CA GLN A 483 -12.41 -11.70 10.36
C GLN A 483 -11.63 -12.74 9.54
N VAL A 484 -12.17 -13.93 9.41
CA VAL A 484 -11.61 -15.02 8.58
C VAL A 484 -12.05 -14.85 7.13
N PHE A 485 -11.09 -14.66 6.22
CA PHE A 485 -11.30 -14.52 4.78
C PHE A 485 -11.05 -15.82 4.01
N LYS A 486 -10.20 -16.70 4.54
CA LYS A 486 -9.94 -18.04 4.02
C LYS A 486 -9.90 -19.02 5.20
N ASN A 487 -10.57 -20.17 5.06
CA ASN A 487 -10.40 -21.33 5.93
C ASN A 487 -10.47 -22.59 5.06
N ALA A 488 -9.32 -23.21 4.86
CA ALA A 488 -9.16 -24.45 4.07
C ALA A 488 -8.93 -25.68 4.96
N LEU A 489 -9.21 -25.58 6.25
CA LEU A 489 -9.14 -26.73 7.19
C LEU A 489 -10.42 -27.56 7.19
N VAL A 490 -11.48 -27.06 6.58
CA VAL A 490 -12.84 -27.67 6.55
C VAL A 490 -12.98 -28.53 5.30
#